data_87361dde13d4342cee3ece6194a4e4ce
#
_entry.id   87361dde13d4342cee3ece6194a4e4ce
#
_cell.length_a   1.000
_cell.length_b   1.000
_cell.length_c   1.000
_cell.angle_alpha   90.00
_cell.angle_beta   90.00
_cell.angle_gamma   90.00
#
_symmetry.space_group_name_H-M   'P 1'
#
loop_
_entity.id
_entity.type
_entity.pdbx_description
1 polymer ?
#
loop_
_entity_poly.entity_id
_entity_poly.type
_entity_poly.pdbx_seq_one_letter_code
_entity_poly.pdbx_strand_id
1 'polypeptide(L)'
;VEYNPETDKRIYNNYNQVTFRKEKWKNKVALQKELGLTEDKGKFMIGLVSRLTDQKGLDLVAYVMDQLCAEDVQFVVLGTGEERYENMFRHYDWKYNDRVSANIYYSEDMSHKVYAACDAFLMPSLFEPCGLSQLMSLRYGTVPIVRETGGLKDTVEPYNEYEGKGTGFSFANYNAHEMLGIVNYAKDVYCLLYTSPSPRDGATSR
;
A
#
# COMPACT_ATOMS: atom_id res chain seq x y z
N VAL A 1 -11.21 -0.24 19.93
CA VAL A 1 -10.04 -0.20 19.06
C VAL A 1 -10.44 0.47 17.77
N GLU A 2 -9.90 1.64 17.50
CA GLU A 2 -10.32 2.53 16.41
C GLU A 2 -10.00 1.96 15.01
N TYR A 3 -8.87 1.29 14.87
CA TYR A 3 -8.41 0.66 13.63
C TYR A 3 -8.82 -0.82 13.57
N ASN A 4 -10.05 -1.10 13.14
CA ASN A 4 -10.55 -2.46 12.96
C ASN A 4 -11.49 -2.53 11.75
N PRO A 5 -11.11 -3.23 10.66
CA PRO A 5 -11.91 -3.28 9.44
C PRO A 5 -13.30 -3.88 9.62
N GLU A 6 -13.53 -4.66 10.66
CA GLU A 6 -14.84 -5.25 10.95
C GLU A 6 -15.87 -4.22 11.47
N THR A 7 -15.42 -3.20 12.18
CA THR A 7 -16.28 -2.21 12.87
C THR A 7 -16.02 -0.77 12.49
N ASP A 8 -15.04 -0.51 11.64
CA ASP A 8 -14.65 0.82 11.23
C ASP A 8 -15.73 1.48 10.36
N LYS A 9 -16.27 2.60 10.83
CA LYS A 9 -17.31 3.35 10.15
C LYS A 9 -16.79 4.30 9.07
N ARG A 10 -15.46 4.48 8.98
CA ARG A 10 -14.80 5.39 8.04
C ARG A 10 -14.50 4.73 6.69
N ILE A 11 -14.53 3.39 6.63
CA ILE A 11 -14.27 2.65 5.39
C ILE A 11 -15.57 2.38 4.63
N TYR A 12 -15.47 2.09 3.34
CA TYR A 12 -16.65 1.91 2.49
C TYR A 12 -17.38 0.59 2.73
N ASN A 13 -16.63 -0.46 3.03
CA ASN A 13 -17.17 -1.80 3.23
C ASN A 13 -16.41 -2.53 4.33
N ASN A 14 -17.10 -2.97 5.37
CA ASN A 14 -16.49 -3.69 6.47
C ASN A 14 -16.18 -5.14 6.08
N TYR A 15 -15.11 -5.68 6.65
CA TYR A 15 -14.68 -7.07 6.44
C TYR A 15 -13.90 -7.60 7.64
N ASN A 16 -13.80 -8.92 7.73
CA ASN A 16 -13.01 -9.63 8.73
C ASN A 16 -12.12 -10.70 8.06
N GLN A 17 -11.42 -11.49 8.84
CA GLN A 17 -10.51 -12.53 8.32
C GLN A 17 -11.21 -13.55 7.43
N VAL A 18 -12.49 -13.85 7.67
CA VAL A 18 -13.27 -14.82 6.89
C VAL A 18 -13.74 -14.22 5.58
N THR A 19 -14.18 -12.95 5.61
CA THR A 19 -14.77 -12.27 4.46
C THR A 19 -13.75 -11.48 3.63
N PHE A 20 -12.52 -11.36 4.10
CA PHE A 20 -11.44 -10.56 3.52
C PHE A 20 -11.35 -10.65 1.99
N ARG A 21 -11.23 -11.86 1.43
CA ARG A 21 -11.07 -12.09 -0.01
C ARG A 21 -12.26 -11.59 -0.84
N LYS A 22 -13.46 -11.62 -0.26
CA LYS A 22 -14.71 -11.23 -0.94
C LYS A 22 -15.04 -9.74 -0.78
N GLU A 23 -14.58 -9.11 0.30
CA GLU A 23 -15.06 -7.81 0.72
C GLU A 23 -14.02 -6.68 0.61
N LYS A 24 -12.73 -6.97 0.89
CA LYS A 24 -11.68 -5.92 0.90
C LYS A 24 -11.57 -5.17 -0.43
N TRP A 25 -11.61 -5.86 -1.57
CA TRP A 25 -11.47 -5.23 -2.89
C TRP A 25 -12.56 -4.20 -3.21
N LYS A 26 -13.73 -4.29 -2.53
CA LYS A 26 -14.80 -3.30 -2.68
C LYS A 26 -14.37 -1.92 -2.18
N ASN A 27 -13.53 -1.88 -1.13
CA ASN A 27 -12.91 -0.62 -0.67
C ASN A 27 -11.98 -0.03 -1.73
N LYS A 28 -11.20 -0.87 -2.43
CA LYS A 28 -10.34 -0.42 -3.54
C LYS A 28 -11.14 0.26 -4.63
N VAL A 29 -12.18 -0.40 -5.15
CA VAL A 29 -13.01 0.14 -6.22
C VAL A 29 -13.72 1.42 -5.78
N ALA A 30 -14.22 1.47 -4.54
CA ALA A 30 -14.83 2.67 -4.00
C ALA A 30 -13.85 3.85 -3.87
N LEU A 31 -12.61 3.58 -3.43
CA LEU A 31 -11.57 4.60 -3.36
C LEU A 31 -11.13 5.06 -4.75
N GLN A 32 -10.97 4.16 -5.71
CA GLN A 32 -10.68 4.51 -7.11
C GLN A 32 -11.73 5.49 -7.64
N LYS A 33 -13.00 5.22 -7.41
CA LYS A 33 -14.09 6.09 -7.82
C LYS A 33 -14.05 7.45 -7.12
N GLU A 34 -13.84 7.50 -5.81
CA GLU A 34 -13.75 8.76 -5.05
C GLU A 34 -12.59 9.62 -5.53
N LEU A 35 -11.45 9.00 -5.87
CA LEU A 35 -10.24 9.71 -6.29
C LEU A 35 -10.15 9.95 -7.82
N GLY A 36 -11.13 9.50 -8.60
CA GLY A 36 -11.12 9.64 -10.06
C GLY A 36 -10.10 8.78 -10.78
N LEU A 37 -9.63 7.70 -10.15
CA LEU A 37 -8.73 6.72 -10.75
C LEU A 37 -9.51 5.71 -11.60
N THR A 38 -8.80 4.98 -12.47
CA THR A 38 -9.40 3.86 -13.21
C THR A 38 -9.96 2.82 -12.25
N GLU A 39 -11.27 2.53 -12.38
CA GLU A 39 -11.95 1.53 -11.55
C GLU A 39 -11.60 0.11 -12.05
N ASP A 40 -10.64 -0.52 -11.40
CA ASP A 40 -10.19 -1.88 -11.70
C ASP A 40 -9.64 -2.54 -10.43
N LYS A 41 -10.32 -3.57 -9.94
CA LYS A 41 -9.87 -4.35 -8.77
C LYS A 41 -8.55 -5.09 -8.99
N GLY A 42 -8.17 -5.33 -10.25
CA GLY A 42 -6.94 -6.03 -10.62
C GLY A 42 -5.68 -5.16 -10.56
N LYS A 43 -5.81 -3.82 -10.54
CA LYS A 43 -4.66 -2.92 -10.37
C LYS A 43 -4.02 -3.12 -9.00
N PHE A 44 -2.69 -3.14 -8.97
CA PHE A 44 -1.94 -3.18 -7.72
C PHE A 44 -1.88 -1.79 -7.10
N MET A 45 -2.63 -1.56 -6.02
CA MET A 45 -2.74 -0.25 -5.39
C MET A 45 -1.77 -0.13 -4.22
N ILE A 46 -0.88 0.86 -4.29
CA ILE A 46 0.10 1.20 -3.25
C ILE A 46 -0.35 2.46 -2.53
N GLY A 47 -0.43 2.42 -1.21
CA GLY A 47 -0.70 3.57 -0.36
C GLY A 47 0.56 4.10 0.31
N LEU A 48 0.63 5.42 0.49
CA LEU A 48 1.64 6.12 1.28
C LEU A 48 0.92 7.19 2.10
N VAL A 49 0.93 7.05 3.41
CA VAL A 49 0.32 8.00 4.36
C VAL A 49 1.38 8.44 5.35
N SER A 50 1.86 9.67 5.24
CA SER A 50 2.89 10.19 6.12
C SER A 50 3.04 11.71 6.04
N ARG A 51 3.85 12.28 6.92
CA ARG A 51 4.43 13.60 6.68
C ARG A 51 5.38 13.51 5.48
N LEU A 52 5.31 14.49 4.58
CA LEU A 52 6.10 14.51 3.35
C LEU A 52 7.46 15.18 3.60
N THR A 53 8.39 14.41 4.17
CA THR A 53 9.72 14.88 4.57
C THR A 53 10.81 13.90 4.14
N ASP A 54 12.08 14.35 4.13
CA ASP A 54 13.25 13.50 3.85
C ASP A 54 13.32 12.27 4.74
N GLN A 55 12.98 12.41 6.03
CA GLN A 55 12.97 11.31 6.99
C GLN A 55 12.11 10.12 6.52
N LYS A 56 11.11 10.38 5.71
CA LYS A 56 10.17 9.35 5.20
C LYS A 56 10.64 8.68 3.91
N GLY A 57 11.84 9.01 3.42
CA GLY A 57 12.44 8.37 2.25
C GLY A 57 11.79 8.77 0.92
N LEU A 58 11.20 9.96 0.86
CA LEU A 58 10.48 10.41 -0.34
C LEU A 58 11.39 10.81 -1.48
N ASP A 59 12.66 11.06 -1.22
CA ASP A 59 13.70 11.22 -2.23
C ASP A 59 13.93 9.92 -3.02
N LEU A 60 13.87 8.76 -2.35
CA LEU A 60 13.91 7.46 -3.04
C LEU A 60 12.69 7.28 -3.96
N VAL A 61 11.50 7.63 -3.46
CA VAL A 61 10.26 7.58 -4.23
C VAL A 61 10.34 8.51 -5.45
N ALA A 62 10.77 9.76 -5.24
CA ALA A 62 10.91 10.74 -6.31
C ALA A 62 11.85 10.26 -7.43
N TYR A 63 12.93 9.58 -7.07
CA TYR A 63 13.93 9.11 -8.02
C TYR A 63 13.40 8.02 -8.98
N VAL A 64 12.47 7.18 -8.53
CA VAL A 64 11.92 6.07 -9.32
C VAL A 64 10.41 6.21 -9.59
N MET A 65 9.85 7.41 -9.43
CA MET A 65 8.40 7.58 -9.49
C MET A 65 7.80 7.18 -10.84
N ASP A 66 8.48 7.48 -11.96
CA ASP A 66 8.06 7.04 -13.29
C ASP A 66 7.98 5.51 -13.41
N GLN A 67 8.94 4.81 -12.82
CA GLN A 67 8.96 3.34 -12.81
C GLN A 67 7.92 2.76 -11.84
N LEU A 68 7.66 3.44 -10.72
CA LEU A 68 6.59 3.04 -9.78
C LEU A 68 5.20 3.19 -10.40
N CYS A 69 5.01 4.18 -11.29
CA CYS A 69 3.74 4.46 -11.94
C CYS A 69 3.52 3.61 -13.22
N ALA A 70 3.85 2.32 -13.18
CA ALA A 70 3.55 1.39 -14.26
C ALA A 70 2.02 1.30 -14.51
N GLU A 71 1.61 0.89 -15.70
CA GLU A 71 0.19 0.88 -16.11
C GLU A 71 -0.72 -0.02 -15.23
N ASP A 72 -0.16 -1.06 -14.63
CA ASP A 72 -0.85 -2.00 -13.75
C ASP A 72 -0.80 -1.60 -12.27
N VAL A 73 -0.17 -0.46 -11.94
CA VAL A 73 -0.01 0.05 -10.57
C VAL A 73 -0.81 1.33 -10.39
N GLN A 74 -1.43 1.46 -9.23
CA GLN A 74 -2.00 2.73 -8.75
C GLN A 74 -1.27 3.17 -7.49
N PHE A 75 -1.01 4.47 -7.36
CA PHE A 75 -0.28 5.06 -6.24
C PHE A 75 -1.12 6.16 -5.58
N VAL A 76 -1.45 5.96 -4.31
CA VAL A 76 -2.27 6.89 -3.52
C VAL A 76 -1.44 7.47 -2.40
N VAL A 77 -1.24 8.79 -2.41
CA VAL A 77 -0.50 9.53 -1.39
C VAL A 77 -1.45 10.37 -0.57
N LEU A 78 -1.28 10.34 0.74
CA LEU A 78 -1.98 11.21 1.69
C LEU A 78 -0.97 11.81 2.67
N GLY A 79 -0.90 13.13 2.74
CA GLY A 79 -0.06 13.84 3.69
C GLY A 79 0.31 15.24 3.27
N THR A 80 1.02 15.94 4.14
CA THR A 80 1.56 17.27 3.92
C THR A 80 3.00 17.35 4.43
N GLY A 81 3.78 18.30 3.95
CA GLY A 81 5.15 18.50 4.44
C GLY A 81 5.96 19.48 3.62
N GLU A 82 7.12 19.05 3.13
CA GLU A 82 8.00 19.89 2.35
C GLU A 82 7.43 20.14 0.94
N GLU A 83 7.42 21.39 0.52
CA GLU A 83 6.83 21.86 -0.74
C GLU A 83 7.35 21.08 -1.95
N ARG A 84 8.65 20.72 -1.97
CA ARG A 84 9.24 19.94 -3.06
C ARG A 84 8.58 18.56 -3.24
N TYR A 85 8.21 17.88 -2.15
CA TYR A 85 7.53 16.60 -2.21
C TYR A 85 6.05 16.75 -2.54
N GLU A 86 5.39 17.76 -1.98
CA GLU A 86 4.02 18.08 -2.34
C GLU A 86 3.88 18.37 -3.84
N ASN A 87 4.78 19.19 -4.39
CA ASN A 87 4.80 19.54 -5.81
C ASN A 87 5.16 18.36 -6.69
N MET A 88 6.09 17.50 -6.25
CA MET A 88 6.44 16.27 -6.95
C MET A 88 5.22 15.36 -7.08
N PHE A 89 4.48 15.11 -6.00
CA PHE A 89 3.28 14.25 -6.06
C PHE A 89 2.15 14.89 -6.88
N ARG A 90 1.93 16.20 -6.79
CA ARG A 90 0.96 16.91 -7.66
C ARG A 90 1.33 16.81 -9.14
N HIS A 91 2.63 16.86 -9.46
CA HIS A 91 3.09 16.66 -10.85
C HIS A 91 2.75 15.26 -11.36
N TYR A 92 2.99 14.21 -10.56
CA TYR A 92 2.71 12.84 -10.97
C TYR A 92 1.21 12.52 -11.00
N ASP A 93 0.41 13.13 -10.14
CA ASP A 93 -1.06 13.10 -10.22
C ASP A 93 -1.55 13.69 -11.56
N TRP A 94 -1.03 14.85 -11.95
CA TRP A 94 -1.33 15.44 -13.25
C TRP A 94 -0.84 14.57 -14.42
N LYS A 95 0.39 14.03 -14.33
CA LYS A 95 1.01 13.23 -15.40
C LYS A 95 0.32 11.88 -15.62
N TYR A 96 -0.09 11.24 -14.54
CA TYR A 96 -0.70 9.91 -14.50
C TYR A 96 -2.05 9.94 -13.77
N ASN A 97 -2.95 10.80 -14.22
CA ASN A 97 -4.23 11.07 -13.55
C ASN A 97 -5.19 9.88 -13.47
N ASP A 98 -4.94 8.83 -14.26
CA ASP A 98 -5.69 7.58 -14.24
C ASP A 98 -5.22 6.60 -13.14
N ARG A 99 -4.02 6.81 -12.58
CA ARG A 99 -3.39 5.85 -11.66
C ARG A 99 -2.62 6.44 -10.47
N VAL A 100 -2.40 7.75 -10.42
CA VAL A 100 -1.80 8.45 -9.26
C VAL A 100 -2.79 9.42 -8.68
N SER A 101 -2.91 9.44 -7.35
CA SER A 101 -3.69 10.42 -6.60
C SER A 101 -2.87 11.03 -5.48
N ALA A 102 -2.65 12.34 -5.55
CA ALA A 102 -1.92 13.12 -4.54
C ALA A 102 -2.91 13.89 -3.65
N ASN A 103 -3.16 13.36 -2.47
CA ASN A 103 -4.04 13.96 -1.48
C ASN A 103 -3.20 14.77 -0.48
N ILE A 104 -2.94 16.04 -0.82
CA ILE A 104 -2.03 16.91 -0.07
C ILE A 104 -2.80 17.65 1.03
N TYR A 105 -3.24 16.90 2.01
CA TYR A 105 -3.92 17.36 3.21
C TYR A 105 -3.84 16.34 4.34
N TYR A 106 -4.22 16.73 5.54
CA TYR A 106 -4.39 15.80 6.65
C TYR A 106 -5.85 15.34 6.73
N SER A 107 -6.07 14.05 6.75
CA SER A 107 -7.40 13.45 6.98
C SER A 107 -7.27 12.07 7.60
N GLU A 108 -7.79 11.92 8.79
CA GLU A 108 -7.88 10.62 9.45
C GLU A 108 -8.84 9.69 8.71
N ASP A 109 -10.00 10.19 8.29
CA ASP A 109 -10.98 9.40 7.54
C ASP A 109 -10.39 8.85 6.23
N MET A 110 -9.66 9.69 5.47
CA MET A 110 -8.99 9.26 4.26
C MET A 110 -7.88 8.23 4.56
N SER A 111 -7.16 8.34 5.67
CA SER A 111 -6.14 7.35 6.04
C SER A 111 -6.73 5.96 6.26
N HIS A 112 -7.88 5.85 6.93
CA HIS A 112 -8.61 4.59 7.08
C HIS A 112 -9.03 3.98 5.75
N LYS A 113 -9.53 4.82 4.82
CA LYS A 113 -9.89 4.40 3.47
C LYS A 113 -8.68 3.87 2.70
N VAL A 114 -7.51 4.54 2.80
CA VAL A 114 -6.26 4.10 2.18
C VAL A 114 -5.82 2.74 2.75
N TYR A 115 -5.81 2.56 4.07
CA TYR A 115 -5.49 1.26 4.68
C TYR A 115 -6.43 0.15 4.22
N ALA A 116 -7.72 0.43 4.12
CA ALA A 116 -8.71 -0.57 3.72
C ALA A 116 -8.66 -0.92 2.23
N ALA A 117 -8.31 0.04 1.37
CA ALA A 117 -8.37 -0.09 -0.08
C ALA A 117 -7.09 -0.62 -0.72
N CYS A 118 -5.91 -0.21 -0.21
CA CYS A 118 -4.64 -0.56 -0.84
C CYS A 118 -4.27 -2.03 -0.67
N ASP A 119 -3.48 -2.55 -1.61
CA ASP A 119 -2.89 -3.89 -1.55
C ASP A 119 -1.57 -3.85 -0.79
N ALA A 120 -0.79 -2.80 -1.00
CA ALA A 120 0.48 -2.57 -0.31
C ALA A 120 0.55 -1.18 0.30
N PHE A 121 1.39 -1.03 1.31
CA PHE A 121 1.64 0.21 2.03
C PHE A 121 3.13 0.48 2.08
N LEU A 122 3.59 1.56 1.44
CA LEU A 122 5.01 1.86 1.27
C LEU A 122 5.53 2.76 2.39
N MET A 123 6.58 2.31 3.08
CA MET A 123 7.28 3.04 4.14
C MET A 123 8.81 2.96 3.93
N PRO A 124 9.40 3.75 3.00
CA PRO A 124 10.83 3.69 2.67
C PRO A 124 11.68 4.56 3.62
N SER A 125 11.28 4.71 4.85
CA SER A 125 11.83 5.67 5.81
C SER A 125 13.34 5.55 5.98
N LEU A 126 14.03 6.70 6.00
CA LEU A 126 15.42 6.80 6.40
C LEU A 126 15.58 6.41 7.87
N PHE A 127 14.66 6.86 8.70
CA PHE A 127 14.61 6.54 10.12
C PHE A 127 13.15 6.49 10.60
N GLU A 128 12.78 5.41 11.32
CA GLU A 128 11.46 5.21 11.90
C GLU A 128 11.61 4.53 13.28
N PRO A 129 11.59 5.29 14.38
CA PRO A 129 11.85 4.73 15.72
C PRO A 129 10.89 3.63 16.11
N CYS A 130 9.59 3.83 15.88
CA CYS A 130 8.53 2.90 16.24
C CYS A 130 7.71 2.49 15.02
N GLY A 131 7.14 3.49 14.32
CA GLY A 131 6.15 3.30 13.29
C GLY A 131 4.85 2.68 13.84
N LEU A 132 3.73 3.22 13.43
CA LEU A 132 2.41 2.63 13.73
C LEU A 132 1.67 2.28 12.45
N SER A 133 1.98 2.98 11.37
CA SER A 133 1.27 2.82 10.09
C SER A 133 1.41 1.43 9.50
N GLN A 134 2.55 0.75 9.67
CA GLN A 134 2.71 -0.65 9.24
C GLN A 134 1.81 -1.60 10.04
N LEU A 135 1.60 -1.36 11.33
CA LEU A 135 0.72 -2.17 12.16
C LEU A 135 -0.75 -1.94 11.78
N MET A 136 -1.11 -0.68 11.49
CA MET A 136 -2.45 -0.33 10.97
C MET A 136 -2.67 -0.98 9.60
N SER A 137 -1.72 -0.90 8.68
CA SER A 137 -1.83 -1.53 7.36
C SER A 137 -2.03 -3.04 7.48
N LEU A 138 -1.25 -3.72 8.32
CA LEU A 138 -1.40 -5.16 8.60
C LEU A 138 -2.78 -5.49 9.16
N ARG A 139 -3.30 -4.66 10.06
CA ARG A 139 -4.64 -4.86 10.63
C ARG A 139 -5.75 -4.85 9.57
N TYR A 140 -5.58 -4.04 8.52
CA TYR A 140 -6.49 -3.98 7.36
C TYR A 140 -6.15 -4.99 6.26
N GLY A 141 -5.13 -5.84 6.45
CA GLY A 141 -4.66 -6.79 5.44
C GLY A 141 -3.99 -6.11 4.23
N THR A 142 -3.44 -4.92 4.44
CA THR A 142 -2.64 -4.20 3.46
C THR A 142 -1.18 -4.45 3.77
N VAL A 143 -0.45 -5.01 2.82
CA VAL A 143 0.88 -5.55 3.04
C VAL A 143 1.93 -4.43 3.12
N PRO A 144 2.66 -4.25 4.22
CA PRO A 144 3.70 -3.24 4.31
C PRO A 144 4.92 -3.60 3.46
N ILE A 145 5.45 -2.59 2.76
CA ILE A 145 6.75 -2.63 2.07
C ILE A 145 7.62 -1.58 2.75
N VAL A 146 8.65 -2.01 3.48
CA VAL A 146 9.38 -1.15 4.39
C VAL A 146 10.89 -1.20 4.16
N ARG A 147 11.60 -0.13 4.52
CA ARG A 147 13.03 -0.21 4.74
C ARG A 147 13.32 -0.79 6.13
N GLU A 148 14.37 -1.61 6.24
CA GLU A 148 14.77 -2.25 7.49
C GLU A 148 15.45 -1.23 8.42
N THR A 149 14.63 -0.46 9.16
CA THR A 149 15.09 0.53 10.12
C THR A 149 14.16 0.56 11.35
N GLY A 150 14.74 0.67 12.54
CA GLY A 150 14.00 0.82 13.80
C GLY A 150 12.83 -0.15 13.96
N GLY A 151 11.70 0.36 14.38
CA GLY A 151 10.49 -0.44 14.61
C GLY A 151 9.92 -1.11 13.37
N LEU A 152 10.26 -0.67 12.16
CA LEU A 152 9.84 -1.34 10.93
C LEU A 152 10.52 -2.70 10.77
N LYS A 153 11.82 -2.77 11.06
CA LYS A 153 12.59 -4.03 11.06
C LYS A 153 12.08 -5.03 12.10
N ASP A 154 11.64 -4.52 13.26
CA ASP A 154 11.21 -5.35 14.37
C ASP A 154 9.79 -5.91 14.18
N THR A 155 8.95 -5.24 13.39
CA THR A 155 7.52 -5.54 13.28
C THR A 155 7.10 -6.13 11.94
N VAL A 156 7.93 -6.01 10.90
CA VAL A 156 7.64 -6.56 9.57
C VAL A 156 8.59 -7.71 9.29
N GLU A 157 8.05 -8.93 9.27
CA GLU A 157 8.77 -10.13 8.88
C GLU A 157 8.79 -10.24 7.35
N PRO A 158 9.99 -10.27 6.73
CA PRO A 158 10.09 -10.39 5.27
C PRO A 158 9.46 -11.68 4.76
N TYR A 159 8.72 -11.56 3.66
CA TYR A 159 8.11 -12.72 3.02
C TYR A 159 9.17 -13.70 2.50
N ASN A 160 9.01 -14.96 2.89
CA ASN A 160 9.83 -16.09 2.43
C ASN A 160 8.97 -16.96 1.50
N GLU A 161 9.29 -16.95 0.21
CA GLU A 161 8.54 -17.69 -0.82
C GLU A 161 8.63 -19.21 -0.67
N TYR A 162 9.73 -19.72 -0.12
CA TYR A 162 9.94 -21.17 0.09
C TYR A 162 9.08 -21.73 1.21
N GLU A 163 8.84 -20.91 2.25
CA GLU A 163 8.03 -21.29 3.39
C GLU A 163 6.58 -20.80 3.29
N GLY A 164 6.31 -19.84 2.39
CA GLY A 164 5.02 -19.15 2.29
C GLY A 164 4.66 -18.35 3.54
N LYS A 165 5.65 -17.84 4.26
CA LYS A 165 5.50 -17.08 5.50
C LYS A 165 6.07 -15.68 5.39
N GLY A 166 5.61 -14.80 6.25
CA GLY A 166 6.01 -13.40 6.35
C GLY A 166 4.81 -12.48 6.50
N THR A 167 5.05 -11.25 6.94
CA THR A 167 4.00 -10.25 7.15
C THR A 167 4.11 -9.07 6.19
N GLY A 168 5.21 -8.97 5.44
CA GLY A 168 5.42 -7.90 4.48
C GLY A 168 6.67 -8.11 3.65
N PHE A 169 7.15 -7.03 3.06
CA PHE A 169 8.37 -7.01 2.24
C PHE A 169 9.32 -5.96 2.77
N SER A 170 10.62 -6.21 2.70
CA SER A 170 11.61 -5.27 3.20
C SER A 170 12.84 -5.17 2.30
N PHE A 171 13.53 -4.04 2.38
CA PHE A 171 14.82 -3.80 1.76
C PHE A 171 15.77 -3.16 2.76
N ALA A 172 17.06 -3.48 2.67
CA ALA A 172 18.05 -3.12 3.69
C ALA A 172 18.66 -1.76 3.47
N ASN A 173 19.14 -1.49 2.26
CA ASN A 173 19.89 -0.28 1.96
C ASN A 173 18.98 0.90 1.60
N TYR A 174 19.41 2.11 1.95
CA TYR A 174 18.74 3.34 1.55
C TYR A 174 19.04 3.62 0.07
N ASN A 175 18.32 2.91 -0.81
CA ASN A 175 18.56 2.90 -2.25
C ASN A 175 17.24 2.77 -3.02
N ALA A 176 17.03 3.68 -3.99
CA ALA A 176 15.78 3.75 -4.75
C ALA A 176 15.54 2.53 -5.65
N HIS A 177 16.59 1.97 -6.25
CA HIS A 177 16.47 0.78 -7.11
C HIS A 177 16.20 -0.49 -6.29
N GLU A 178 16.78 -0.60 -5.10
CA GLU A 178 16.47 -1.70 -4.18
C GLU A 178 15.00 -1.63 -3.71
N MET A 179 14.53 -0.43 -3.36
CA MET A 179 13.12 -0.19 -3.07
C MET A 179 12.22 -0.58 -4.25
N LEU A 180 12.53 -0.12 -5.45
CA LEU A 180 11.75 -0.45 -6.65
C LEU A 180 11.73 -1.96 -6.92
N GLY A 181 12.86 -2.64 -6.75
CA GLY A 181 12.97 -4.09 -6.89
C GLY A 181 12.04 -4.83 -5.94
N ILE A 182 11.99 -4.42 -4.67
CA ILE A 182 11.11 -5.08 -3.69
C ILE A 182 9.63 -4.75 -3.93
N VAL A 183 9.29 -3.54 -4.40
CA VAL A 183 7.93 -3.20 -4.80
C VAL A 183 7.46 -4.07 -5.97
N ASN A 184 8.29 -4.26 -6.98
CA ASN A 184 7.99 -5.12 -8.12
C ASN A 184 7.83 -6.59 -7.69
N TYR A 185 8.70 -7.08 -6.81
CA TYR A 185 8.57 -8.42 -6.24
C TYR A 185 7.26 -8.61 -5.47
N ALA A 186 6.90 -7.63 -4.63
CA ALA A 186 5.64 -7.65 -3.89
C ALA A 186 4.43 -7.70 -4.84
N LYS A 187 4.46 -6.93 -5.93
CA LYS A 187 3.44 -6.95 -6.98
C LYS A 187 3.34 -8.33 -7.64
N ASP A 188 4.45 -8.94 -8.00
CA ASP A 188 4.46 -10.26 -8.63
C ASP A 188 3.88 -11.33 -7.71
N VAL A 189 4.26 -11.34 -6.43
CA VAL A 189 3.69 -12.24 -5.42
C VAL A 189 2.19 -12.02 -5.26
N TYR A 190 1.75 -10.76 -5.20
CA TYR A 190 0.33 -10.41 -5.14
C TYR A 190 -0.44 -10.96 -6.33
N CYS A 191 0.05 -10.74 -7.54
CA CYS A 191 -0.57 -11.24 -8.77
C CYS A 191 -0.69 -12.78 -8.76
N LEU A 192 0.35 -13.49 -8.37
CA LEU A 192 0.34 -14.96 -8.28
C LEU A 192 -0.70 -15.47 -7.27
N LEU A 193 -0.78 -14.85 -6.10
CA LEU A 193 -1.72 -15.26 -5.05
C LEU A 193 -3.18 -14.97 -5.40
N TYR A 194 -3.44 -13.90 -6.15
CA TYR A 194 -4.79 -13.48 -6.55
C TYR A 194 -5.29 -14.19 -7.82
N THR A 195 -4.38 -14.62 -8.69
CA THR A 195 -4.72 -15.33 -9.94
C THR A 195 -4.76 -16.84 -9.77
N SER A 196 -4.16 -17.39 -8.72
CA SER A 196 -4.23 -18.83 -8.43
C SER A 196 -5.63 -19.17 -7.91
N PRO A 197 -6.35 -20.12 -8.54
CA PRO A 197 -7.61 -20.62 -8.00
C PRO A 197 -7.36 -21.20 -6.60
N SER A 198 -8.21 -20.83 -5.65
CA SER A 198 -8.15 -21.39 -4.29
C SER A 198 -8.27 -22.91 -4.37
N PRO A 199 -7.45 -23.69 -3.64
CA PRO A 199 -7.64 -25.13 -3.54
C PRO A 199 -9.04 -25.58 -3.10
N ARG A 200 -9.84 -24.63 -2.55
CA ARG A 200 -11.24 -24.86 -2.15
C ARG A 200 -12.26 -24.62 -3.26
N ASP A 201 -11.88 -23.94 -4.35
CA ASP A 201 -12.81 -23.67 -5.46
C ASP A 201 -12.98 -24.90 -6.39
N GLY A 202 -12.12 -25.91 -6.25
CA GLY A 202 -12.22 -27.19 -6.96
C GLY A 202 -12.96 -28.32 -6.23
N ALA A 203 -13.47 -28.08 -5.01
CA ALA A 203 -14.06 -29.14 -4.16
C ALA A 203 -15.61 -29.16 -4.13
N THR A 204 -16.28 -28.48 -5.04
CA THR A 204 -17.74 -28.53 -5.17
C THR A 204 -18.16 -29.02 -6.56
N SER A 205 -17.84 -30.26 -6.87
CA SER A 205 -18.64 -31.08 -7.80
C SER A 205 -18.23 -32.54 -7.70
N ARG A 206 -18.84 -33.26 -6.74
CA ARG A 206 -19.21 -34.67 -6.84
C ARG A 206 -20.29 -34.94 -5.81
#